data_a9772fe6bc684c948e66e2e738aaa638
#
_entry.id   a9772fe6bc684c948e66e2e738aaa638
#
_cell.length_a   1.000
_cell.length_b   1.000
_cell.length_c   1.000
_cell.angle_alpha   90.00
_cell.angle_beta   90.00
_cell.angle_gamma   90.00
#
_symmetry.space_group_name_H-M   'P 1'
#
loop_
_entity.id
_entity.type
_entity.pdbx_description
1 polymer ?
#
loop_
_entity_poly.entity_id
_entity_poly.type
_entity_poly.pdbx_seq_one_letter_code
_entity_poly.pdbx_strand_id
1 'polypeptide(L)'
;MDIQRIHELVRKVPVAEDVVRYAVRLAAASRPKQQGTPDFINEYVSWGAGLRAAQYLILGGKARALLSGRANVTWEDVRALAAPVLRHRILINYRAEAAGMTVETIIGRLLEAVKEG
;
A
#
# COMPACT_ATOMS: atom_id res chain seq x y z
N MET A 1 22.88 17.36 3.32
CA MET A 1 21.69 17.65 2.49
C MET A 1 20.52 17.95 3.40
N ASP A 2 19.85 19.08 3.23
CA ASP A 2 18.77 19.41 4.13
C ASP A 2 17.49 18.63 3.78
N ILE A 3 16.58 18.54 4.74
CA ILE A 3 15.35 17.75 4.63
C ILE A 3 14.44 18.30 3.52
N GLN A 4 14.41 19.61 3.38
CA GLN A 4 13.55 20.26 2.38
C GLN A 4 13.97 19.91 0.96
N ARG A 5 15.30 19.87 0.71
CA ARG A 5 15.83 19.48 -0.58
C ARG A 5 15.56 18.01 -0.90
N ILE A 6 15.63 17.15 0.12
CA ILE A 6 15.28 15.73 -0.04
C ILE A 6 13.81 15.60 -0.45
N HIS A 7 12.91 16.33 0.21
CA HIS A 7 11.48 16.33 -0.13
C HIS A 7 11.24 16.80 -1.57
N GLU A 8 11.94 17.83 -2.01
CA GLU A 8 11.82 18.33 -3.38
C GLU A 8 12.29 17.28 -4.39
N LEU A 9 13.40 16.61 -4.11
CA LEU A 9 13.92 15.57 -4.99
C LEU A 9 12.97 14.38 -5.07
N VAL A 10 12.43 13.96 -3.94
CA VAL A 10 11.47 12.84 -3.90
C VAL A 10 10.24 13.16 -4.75
N ARG A 11 9.69 14.35 -4.63
CA ARG A 11 8.51 14.75 -5.40
C ARG A 11 8.74 14.73 -6.91
N LYS A 12 9.98 14.95 -7.35
CA LYS A 12 10.35 14.99 -8.75
C LYS A 12 10.54 13.62 -9.37
N VAL A 13 10.61 12.56 -8.56
CA VAL A 13 10.77 11.21 -9.11
C VAL A 13 9.50 10.84 -9.88
N PRO A 14 9.60 10.51 -11.17
CA PRO A 14 8.41 10.18 -11.96
C PRO A 14 7.82 8.83 -11.57
N VAL A 15 6.50 8.72 -11.75
CA VAL A 15 5.77 7.49 -11.52
C VAL A 15 4.77 7.30 -12.65
N ALA A 16 4.76 6.12 -13.26
CA ALA A 16 3.84 5.83 -14.36
C ALA A 16 2.41 5.70 -13.84
N GLU A 17 1.45 6.01 -14.69
CA GLU A 17 0.04 5.99 -14.34
C GLU A 17 -0.43 4.60 -13.87
N ASP A 18 0.06 3.53 -14.48
CA ASP A 18 -0.31 2.17 -14.08
C ASP A 18 0.20 1.82 -12.68
N VAL A 19 1.33 2.36 -12.26
CA VAL A 19 1.84 2.18 -10.91
C VAL A 19 0.95 2.95 -9.90
N VAL A 20 0.52 4.15 -10.27
CA VAL A 20 -0.42 4.93 -9.45
C VAL A 20 -1.73 4.17 -9.29
N ARG A 21 -2.27 3.61 -10.37
CA ARG A 21 -3.49 2.80 -10.32
C ARG A 21 -3.33 1.59 -9.43
N TYR A 22 -2.18 0.95 -9.48
CA TYR A 22 -1.89 -0.19 -8.63
C TYR A 22 -1.94 0.20 -7.15
N ALA A 23 -1.32 1.31 -6.78
CA ALA A 23 -1.34 1.80 -5.39
C ALA A 23 -2.77 2.11 -4.93
N VAL A 24 -3.58 2.73 -5.80
CA VAL A 24 -4.99 3.02 -5.49
C VAL A 24 -5.79 1.74 -5.32
N ARG A 25 -5.60 0.76 -6.21
CA ARG A 25 -6.30 -0.54 -6.11
C ARG A 25 -5.92 -1.28 -4.84
N LEU A 26 -4.65 -1.23 -4.47
CA LEU A 26 -4.16 -1.89 -3.27
C LEU A 26 -4.83 -1.30 -2.01
N ALA A 27 -4.86 0.02 -1.91
CA ALA A 27 -5.51 0.70 -0.79
C ALA A 27 -7.02 0.41 -0.78
N ALA A 28 -7.68 0.50 -1.93
CA ALA A 28 -9.12 0.25 -2.05
C ALA A 28 -9.47 -1.19 -1.67
N ALA A 29 -8.66 -2.17 -2.08
CA ALA A 29 -8.90 -3.58 -1.81
C ALA A 29 -8.82 -3.92 -0.31
N SER A 30 -8.16 -3.08 0.49
CA SER A 30 -8.10 -3.29 1.94
C SER A 30 -9.39 -2.89 2.65
N ARG A 31 -10.32 -2.23 1.97
CA ARG A 31 -11.57 -1.72 2.55
C ARG A 31 -12.69 -2.74 2.41
N PRO A 32 -13.29 -3.18 3.52
CA PRO A 32 -14.40 -4.15 3.43
C PRO A 32 -15.66 -3.53 2.84
N LYS A 33 -16.53 -4.39 2.34
CA LYS A 33 -17.88 -4.05 1.86
C LYS A 33 -17.90 -3.10 0.66
N GLN A 34 -16.84 -3.11 -0.14
CA GLN A 34 -16.80 -2.39 -1.40
C GLN A 34 -16.99 -3.37 -2.55
N GLN A 35 -17.36 -2.85 -3.72
CA GLN A 35 -17.47 -3.68 -4.90
C GLN A 35 -16.10 -4.27 -5.23
N GLY A 36 -16.04 -5.58 -5.42
CA GLY A 36 -14.80 -6.26 -5.75
C GLY A 36 -13.86 -6.52 -4.57
N THR A 37 -14.30 -6.24 -3.33
CA THR A 37 -13.50 -6.51 -2.15
C THR A 37 -13.22 -8.01 -2.03
N PRO A 38 -11.95 -8.43 -1.81
CA PRO A 38 -11.63 -9.83 -1.58
C PRO A 38 -12.38 -10.39 -0.36
N ASP A 39 -12.79 -11.66 -0.45
CA ASP A 39 -13.60 -12.29 0.61
C ASP A 39 -12.90 -12.23 1.97
N PHE A 40 -11.60 -12.47 2.02
CA PHE A 40 -10.87 -12.46 3.30
C PHE A 40 -10.85 -11.07 3.94
N ILE A 41 -10.93 -10.02 3.15
CA ILE A 41 -11.03 -8.65 3.68
C ILE A 41 -12.38 -8.46 4.37
N ASN A 42 -13.47 -8.90 3.73
CA ASN A 42 -14.79 -8.82 4.35
C ASN A 42 -14.87 -9.66 5.63
N GLU A 43 -14.17 -10.78 5.66
CA GLU A 43 -14.19 -11.68 6.81
C GLU A 43 -13.37 -11.18 8.00
N TYR A 44 -12.19 -10.60 7.76
CA TYR A 44 -11.20 -10.34 8.79
C TYR A 44 -10.91 -8.87 9.07
N VAL A 45 -11.38 -7.96 8.25
CA VAL A 45 -11.04 -6.53 8.37
C VAL A 45 -12.28 -5.73 8.78
N SER A 46 -12.16 -4.98 9.88
CA SER A 46 -13.20 -4.04 10.33
C SER A 46 -13.08 -2.70 9.60
N TRP A 47 -11.84 -2.27 9.37
CA TRP A 47 -11.55 -0.96 8.82
C TRP A 47 -10.32 -1.05 7.92
N GLY A 48 -10.42 -0.53 6.73
CA GLY A 48 -9.33 -0.54 5.77
C GLY A 48 -8.73 0.83 5.53
N ALA A 49 -7.68 0.86 4.70
CA ALA A 49 -6.96 2.08 4.38
C ALA A 49 -7.76 2.96 3.42
N GLY A 50 -7.69 4.27 3.62
CA GLY A 50 -8.32 5.24 2.72
C GLY A 50 -7.42 5.64 1.56
N LEU A 51 -7.91 6.59 0.75
CA LEU A 51 -7.16 7.09 -0.41
C LEU A 51 -5.82 7.71 -0.03
N ARG A 52 -5.72 8.30 1.16
CA ARG A 52 -4.46 8.88 1.63
C ARG A 52 -3.34 7.84 1.70
N ALA A 53 -3.69 6.59 1.97
CA ALA A 53 -2.71 5.50 1.98
C ALA A 53 -2.06 5.32 0.60
N ALA A 54 -2.84 5.45 -0.47
CA ALA A 54 -2.30 5.39 -1.82
C ALA A 54 -1.25 6.48 -2.07
N GLN A 55 -1.52 7.69 -1.57
CA GLN A 55 -0.56 8.80 -1.66
C GLN A 55 0.73 8.47 -0.92
N TYR A 56 0.64 7.88 0.26
CA TYR A 56 1.82 7.47 1.04
C TYR A 56 2.60 6.34 0.37
N LEU A 57 1.91 5.40 -0.27
CA LEU A 57 2.56 4.35 -1.04
C LEU A 57 3.39 4.93 -2.20
N ILE A 58 2.83 5.89 -2.91
CA ILE A 58 3.52 6.54 -4.02
C ILE A 58 4.70 7.38 -3.50
N LEU A 59 4.47 8.19 -2.47
CA LEU A 59 5.51 9.05 -1.91
C LEU A 59 6.67 8.22 -1.35
N GLY A 60 6.35 7.18 -0.59
CA GLY A 60 7.36 6.25 -0.08
C GLY A 60 8.08 5.51 -1.18
N GLY A 61 7.34 5.11 -2.23
CA GLY A 61 7.92 4.48 -3.41
C GLY A 61 8.92 5.39 -4.12
N LYS A 62 8.61 6.68 -4.23
CA LYS A 62 9.52 7.67 -4.80
C LYS A 62 10.81 7.79 -3.97
N ALA A 63 10.67 7.84 -2.65
CA ALA A 63 11.83 7.90 -1.74
C ALA A 63 12.69 6.64 -1.89
N ARG A 64 12.07 5.46 -1.94
CA ARG A 64 12.77 4.19 -2.12
C ARG A 64 13.54 4.15 -3.45
N ALA A 65 12.90 4.59 -4.53
CA ALA A 65 13.52 4.64 -5.85
C ALA A 65 14.74 5.58 -5.84
N LEU A 66 14.57 6.75 -5.25
CA LEU A 66 15.65 7.74 -5.16
C LEU A 66 16.84 7.19 -4.37
N LEU A 67 16.58 6.56 -3.22
CA LEU A 67 17.64 5.98 -2.39
C LEU A 67 18.34 4.80 -3.07
N SER A 68 17.63 4.12 -3.96
CA SER A 68 18.20 3.01 -4.73
C SER A 68 18.89 3.45 -6.01
N GLY A 69 18.90 4.75 -6.30
CA GLY A 69 19.51 5.30 -7.51
C GLY A 69 18.73 5.05 -8.79
N ARG A 70 17.43 4.73 -8.67
CA ARG A 70 16.57 4.49 -9.83
C ARG A 70 15.86 5.77 -10.25
N ALA A 71 15.56 5.86 -11.54
CA ALA A 71 15.00 7.07 -12.13
C ALA A 71 13.48 7.19 -11.95
N ASN A 72 12.80 6.08 -11.65
CA ASN A 72 11.33 6.08 -11.52
C ASN A 72 10.85 5.02 -10.54
N VAL A 73 9.60 5.18 -10.10
CA VAL A 73 8.94 4.24 -9.19
C VAL A 73 8.45 3.02 -9.96
N THR A 74 8.65 1.84 -9.37
CA THR A 74 8.14 0.58 -9.93
C THR A 74 7.06 0.01 -9.02
N TRP A 75 6.33 -1.00 -9.52
CA TRP A 75 5.37 -1.75 -8.69
C TRP A 75 6.05 -2.35 -7.47
N GLU A 76 7.28 -2.79 -7.64
CA GLU A 76 8.06 -3.38 -6.56
C GLU A 76 8.29 -2.39 -5.42
N ASP A 77 8.50 -1.11 -5.76
CA ASP A 77 8.61 -0.05 -4.74
C ASP A 77 7.32 0.09 -3.94
N VAL A 78 6.17 0.09 -4.63
CA VAL A 78 4.87 0.17 -3.97
C VAL A 78 4.64 -1.05 -3.08
N ARG A 79 4.93 -2.25 -3.58
CA ARG A 79 4.78 -3.48 -2.81
C ARG A 79 5.65 -3.47 -1.55
N ALA A 80 6.87 -2.97 -1.66
CA ALA A 80 7.78 -2.88 -0.51
C ALA A 80 7.26 -1.93 0.57
N LEU A 81 6.48 -0.93 0.17
CA LEU A 81 5.90 0.05 1.11
C LEU A 81 4.56 -0.39 1.68
N ALA A 82 3.97 -1.48 1.16
CA ALA A 82 2.64 -1.91 1.58
C ALA A 82 2.57 -2.18 3.08
N ALA A 83 3.49 -2.98 3.63
CA ALA A 83 3.46 -3.32 5.05
C ALA A 83 3.65 -2.09 5.94
N PRO A 84 4.69 -1.26 5.77
CA PRO A 84 4.86 -0.10 6.65
C PRO A 84 3.76 0.95 6.52
N VAL A 85 3.17 1.12 5.32
CA VAL A 85 2.10 2.10 5.13
C VAL A 85 0.76 1.58 5.63
N LEU A 86 0.41 0.33 5.31
CA LEU A 86 -0.92 -0.22 5.59
C LEU A 86 -1.05 -0.76 7.02
N ARG A 87 0.05 -1.16 7.64
CA ARG A 87 0.08 -1.79 8.97
C ARG A 87 -0.71 -1.02 10.02
N HIS A 88 -0.63 0.29 10.01
CA HIS A 88 -1.29 1.16 10.98
C HIS A 88 -2.61 1.73 10.49
N ARG A 89 -3.08 1.28 9.31
CA ARG A 89 -4.30 1.78 8.67
C ARG A 89 -5.35 0.72 8.44
N ILE A 90 -5.03 -0.53 8.79
CA ILE A 90 -5.96 -1.66 8.68
C ILE A 90 -6.24 -2.15 10.10
N LEU A 91 -7.52 -2.20 10.45
CA LEU A 91 -7.96 -2.72 11.74
C LEU A 91 -8.63 -4.07 11.52
N ILE A 92 -8.05 -5.13 12.09
CA ILE A 92 -8.62 -6.47 12.00
C ILE A 92 -9.73 -6.64 13.06
N ASN A 93 -10.64 -7.56 12.78
CA ASN A 93 -11.77 -7.82 13.69
C ASN A 93 -11.47 -9.01 14.61
N TYR A 94 -12.42 -9.33 15.49
CA TYR A 94 -12.24 -10.41 16.44
C TYR A 94 -12.16 -11.79 15.77
N ARG A 95 -12.76 -11.96 14.59
CA ARG A 95 -12.66 -13.21 13.82
C ARG A 95 -11.22 -13.46 13.38
N ALA A 96 -10.54 -12.40 12.97
CA ALA A 96 -9.13 -12.48 12.59
C ALA A 96 -8.28 -12.88 13.79
N GLU A 97 -8.53 -12.27 14.93
CA GLU A 97 -7.80 -12.60 16.17
C GLU A 97 -8.04 -14.07 16.57
N ALA A 98 -9.29 -14.50 16.51
CA ALA A 98 -9.65 -15.89 16.85
C ALA A 98 -9.02 -16.90 15.89
N ALA A 99 -8.84 -16.54 14.63
CA ALA A 99 -8.23 -17.40 13.61
C ALA A 99 -6.69 -17.32 13.60
N GLY A 100 -6.10 -16.50 14.46
CA GLY A 100 -4.65 -16.31 14.49
C GLY A 100 -4.12 -15.47 13.34
N MET A 101 -4.98 -14.69 12.68
CA MET A 101 -4.59 -13.80 11.60
C MET A 101 -4.00 -12.52 12.18
N THR A 102 -2.92 -12.04 11.57
CA THR A 102 -2.30 -10.78 11.93
C THR A 102 -2.49 -9.78 10.80
N VAL A 103 -2.29 -8.49 11.10
CA VAL A 103 -2.30 -7.46 10.06
C VAL A 103 -1.28 -7.78 8.97
N GLU A 104 -0.11 -8.29 9.36
CA GLU A 104 0.94 -8.65 8.40
C GLU A 104 0.48 -9.75 7.45
N THR A 105 -0.21 -10.76 7.96
CA THR A 105 -0.78 -11.83 7.15
C THR A 105 -1.81 -11.29 6.16
N ILE A 106 -2.67 -10.39 6.63
CA ILE A 106 -3.69 -9.76 5.79
C ILE A 106 -3.02 -8.97 4.66
N ILE A 107 -2.00 -8.18 4.96
CA ILE A 107 -1.27 -7.40 3.94
C ILE A 107 -0.63 -8.34 2.92
N GLY A 108 -0.02 -9.44 3.37
CA GLY A 108 0.59 -10.43 2.47
C GLY A 108 -0.42 -11.02 1.51
N ARG A 109 -1.59 -11.40 2.00
CA ARG A 109 -2.68 -11.94 1.17
C ARG A 109 -3.23 -10.88 0.21
N LEU A 110 -3.29 -9.64 0.67
CA LEU A 110 -3.74 -8.52 -0.16
C LEU A 110 -2.79 -8.32 -1.36
N LEU A 111 -1.49 -8.39 -1.13
CA LEU A 111 -0.49 -8.28 -2.19
C LEU A 111 -0.60 -9.41 -3.21
N GLU A 112 -1.02 -10.61 -2.78
CA GLU A 112 -1.25 -11.72 -3.68
C GLU A 112 -2.55 -11.54 -4.47
N ALA A 113 -3.57 -10.96 -3.86
CA ALA A 113 -4.89 -10.78 -4.48
C ALA A 113 -4.91 -9.64 -5.49
N VAL A 114 -4.17 -8.56 -5.24
CA VAL A 114 -4.12 -7.39 -6.13
C VAL A 114 -2.90 -7.53 -7.03
N LYS A 115 -3.14 -7.83 -8.29
CA LYS A 115 -2.06 -8.04 -9.27
C LYS A 115 -1.60 -6.73 -9.90
N GLU A 116 -0.33 -6.73 -10.27
CA GLU A 116 0.30 -5.67 -11.06
C GLU A 116 -0.33 -5.63 -12.46
N GLY A 117 -0.57 -4.46 -12.95
CA GLY A 117 -1.14 -4.25 -14.27
C GLY A 117 -2.67 -4.21 -14.29
#